data_766585629e6360cc56fd4847f5ec5f2b
#
_entry.id   766585629e6360cc56fd4847f5ec5f2b
#
_cell.length_a   1.000
_cell.length_b   1.000
_cell.length_c   1.000
_cell.angle_alpha   90.00
_cell.angle_beta   90.00
_cell.angle_gamma   90.00
#
_symmetry.space_group_name_H-M   'P 1'
#
loop_
_entity.id
_entity.type
_entity.pdbx_description
1 polymer ?
#
loop_
_entity_poly.entity_id
_entity_poly.type
_entity_poly.pdbx_seq_one_letter_code
_entity_poly.pdbx_strand_id
1 'polypeptide(L)'
;MKNLGELFMLGFAGDDLSFLEAWAREEGLGGVILFSRNLGAPPAIAALTERLRRLTPDLPPLIAVDQEGGRVARLGDPFTRWPSARALGRAGSEDMARNVGRAMGTELASAGFTMDMAPVLDVDTNAANPIIGDRAFAPDPALVARLGAALARGLADAGVLATGKHFPGHGDTAADSHLTLPVVAHDRDRLLSVEVAPFRAAAPELPALMTAHVLYPALDPENPATLSPAILTDLLRREIGYDGMVVSDDLEMAGIAERWPAGEAACRFLHAGGDLVLICHRPEVQRAALEAVRRAAARGEIPPARLEEARARIRRARAWAAAPRPRPALPDPDGFPAHRALAQHLSALPP
;
A
#
# COMPACT_ATOMS: atom_id res chain seq x y z
N MET A 1 -7.42 6.62 -26.01
CA MET A 1 -6.92 7.20 -24.74
C MET A 1 -5.45 6.82 -24.62
N LYS A 2 -4.57 7.80 -24.41
CA LYS A 2 -3.13 7.58 -24.20
C LYS A 2 -2.84 7.44 -22.71
N ASN A 3 -1.75 6.75 -22.36
CA ASN A 3 -1.20 6.68 -20.99
C ASN A 3 -2.09 5.97 -19.95
N LEU A 4 -2.79 4.90 -20.32
CA LEU A 4 -3.55 4.08 -19.36
C LEU A 4 -2.64 3.31 -18.39
N GLY A 5 -1.37 3.08 -18.74
CA GLY A 5 -0.38 2.46 -17.87
C GLY A 5 -0.06 3.28 -16.62
N GLU A 6 -0.35 4.60 -16.61
CA GLU A 6 -0.25 5.41 -15.38
C GLU A 6 -1.19 4.94 -14.26
N LEU A 7 -2.24 4.20 -14.58
CA LEU A 7 -3.19 3.62 -13.62
C LEU A 7 -2.67 2.33 -12.97
N PHE A 8 -1.44 1.91 -13.27
CA PHE A 8 -0.88 0.64 -12.80
C PHE A 8 0.39 0.84 -11.98
N MET A 9 0.50 0.05 -10.92
CA MET A 9 1.73 -0.24 -10.20
C MET A 9 2.09 -1.70 -10.44
N LEU A 10 3.31 -1.94 -10.93
CA LEU A 10 3.73 -3.25 -11.41
C LEU A 10 4.88 -3.80 -10.57
N GLY A 11 4.81 -5.10 -10.24
CA GLY A 11 5.98 -5.85 -9.78
C GLY A 11 6.66 -6.55 -10.97
N PHE A 12 7.86 -7.03 -10.75
CA PHE A 12 8.65 -7.77 -11.76
C PHE A 12 9.59 -8.79 -11.09
N ALA A 13 10.16 -9.67 -11.89
CA ALA A 13 11.15 -10.66 -11.46
C ALA A 13 12.53 -10.34 -12.01
N GLY A 14 13.58 -10.63 -11.23
CA GLY A 14 14.96 -10.42 -11.66
C GLY A 14 15.36 -8.95 -11.71
N ASP A 15 16.31 -8.63 -12.60
CA ASP A 15 16.92 -7.32 -12.82
C ASP A 15 16.73 -6.77 -14.25
N ASP A 16 16.03 -7.51 -15.10
CA ASP A 16 15.66 -7.09 -16.46
C ASP A 16 14.45 -6.14 -16.42
N LEU A 17 14.69 -4.90 -16.78
CA LEU A 17 13.65 -3.85 -16.83
C LEU A 17 13.03 -3.66 -18.22
N SER A 18 13.39 -4.46 -19.22
CA SER A 18 12.95 -4.26 -20.62
C SER A 18 11.44 -4.20 -20.77
N PHE A 19 10.71 -5.02 -20.00
CA PHE A 19 9.25 -4.98 -19.95
C PHE A 19 8.72 -3.66 -19.39
N LEU A 20 9.27 -3.18 -18.26
CA LEU A 20 8.85 -1.92 -17.64
C LEU A 20 9.25 -0.72 -18.49
N GLU A 21 10.40 -0.75 -19.16
CA GLU A 21 10.86 0.29 -20.10
C GLU A 21 9.91 0.40 -21.30
N ALA A 22 9.50 -0.71 -21.88
CA ALA A 22 8.51 -0.74 -22.96
C ALA A 22 7.15 -0.20 -22.47
N TRP A 23 6.68 -0.68 -21.31
CA TRP A 23 5.43 -0.24 -20.72
C TRP A 23 5.43 1.27 -20.45
N ALA A 24 6.47 1.79 -19.78
CA ALA A 24 6.58 3.20 -19.44
C ALA A 24 6.59 4.11 -20.68
N ARG A 25 7.31 3.69 -21.74
CA ARG A 25 7.41 4.43 -23.02
C ARG A 25 6.10 4.45 -23.77
N GLU A 26 5.36 3.33 -23.80
CA GLU A 26 4.17 3.16 -24.63
C GLU A 26 2.89 3.61 -23.93
N GLU A 27 2.79 3.37 -22.61
CA GLU A 27 1.57 3.48 -21.83
C GLU A 27 1.66 4.42 -20.63
N GLY A 28 2.86 4.91 -20.31
CA GLY A 28 3.11 5.54 -19.01
C GLY A 28 3.19 4.51 -17.88
N LEU A 29 3.55 4.92 -16.66
CA LEU A 29 3.69 4.04 -15.51
C LEU A 29 3.37 4.78 -14.22
N GLY A 30 2.44 4.27 -13.41
CA GLY A 30 2.06 4.86 -12.12
C GLY A 30 3.07 4.56 -11.02
N GLY A 31 3.50 3.32 -10.93
CA GLY A 31 4.45 2.89 -9.91
C GLY A 31 5.07 1.52 -10.20
N VAL A 32 6.07 1.19 -9.39
CA VAL A 32 6.72 -0.12 -9.33
C VAL A 32 6.80 -0.54 -7.88
N ILE A 33 6.47 -1.80 -7.59
CA ILE A 33 6.65 -2.38 -6.24
C ILE A 33 7.79 -3.39 -6.27
N LEU A 34 8.67 -3.31 -5.26
CA LEU A 34 9.82 -4.21 -5.10
C LEU A 34 9.58 -5.20 -3.95
N PHE A 35 10.01 -6.42 -4.19
CA PHE A 35 9.97 -7.54 -3.24
C PHE A 35 11.38 -8.03 -2.95
N SER A 36 11.54 -8.90 -1.96
CA SER A 36 12.85 -9.46 -1.60
C SER A 36 13.61 -10.05 -2.79
N ARG A 37 12.90 -10.57 -3.81
CA ARG A 37 13.49 -11.08 -5.05
C ARG A 37 14.22 -10.03 -5.91
N ASN A 38 13.93 -8.74 -5.67
CA ASN A 38 14.54 -7.62 -6.41
C ASN A 38 15.65 -6.93 -5.58
N LEU A 39 15.82 -7.29 -4.30
CA LEU A 39 16.64 -6.55 -3.37
C LEU A 39 17.97 -7.29 -3.13
N GLY A 40 19.05 -6.53 -3.14
CA GLY A 40 20.41 -6.99 -2.86
C GLY A 40 21.08 -6.11 -1.81
N ALA A 41 22.39 -5.91 -1.94
CA ALA A 41 23.12 -4.97 -1.09
C ALA A 41 22.63 -3.51 -1.30
N PRO A 42 22.73 -2.62 -0.29
CA PRO A 42 22.20 -1.27 -0.37
C PRO A 42 22.60 -0.47 -1.63
N PRO A 43 23.86 -0.53 -2.13
CA PRO A 43 24.22 0.15 -3.36
C PRO A 43 23.49 -0.40 -4.60
N ALA A 44 23.23 -1.70 -4.64
CA ALA A 44 22.49 -2.34 -5.76
C ALA A 44 21.02 -1.92 -5.74
N ILE A 45 20.38 -1.84 -4.54
CA ILE A 45 19.03 -1.34 -4.39
C ILE A 45 18.96 0.12 -4.87
N ALA A 46 19.90 0.97 -4.44
CA ALA A 46 19.95 2.38 -4.83
C ALA A 46 20.14 2.55 -6.35
N ALA A 47 20.96 1.72 -6.97
CA ALA A 47 21.15 1.72 -8.43
C ALA A 47 19.88 1.28 -9.17
N LEU A 48 19.18 0.25 -8.67
CA LEU A 48 17.92 -0.22 -9.23
C LEU A 48 16.83 0.87 -9.14
N THR A 49 16.62 1.45 -7.95
CA THR A 49 15.62 2.50 -7.77
C THR A 49 15.91 3.74 -8.61
N GLU A 50 17.18 4.08 -8.83
CA GLU A 50 17.56 5.17 -9.72
C GLU A 50 17.26 4.86 -11.19
N ARG A 51 17.47 3.60 -11.64
CA ARG A 51 17.04 3.17 -12.99
C ARG A 51 15.52 3.27 -13.15
N LEU A 52 14.76 2.82 -12.14
CA LEU A 52 13.30 2.89 -12.14
C LEU A 52 12.79 4.35 -12.18
N ARG A 53 13.42 5.26 -11.47
CA ARG A 53 13.07 6.70 -11.52
C ARG A 53 13.16 7.29 -12.92
N ARG A 54 14.06 6.80 -13.77
CA ARG A 54 14.29 7.29 -15.12
C ARG A 54 13.32 6.73 -16.15
N LEU A 55 12.45 5.77 -15.78
CA LEU A 55 11.47 5.20 -16.71
C LEU A 55 10.46 6.23 -17.24
N THR A 56 10.10 7.23 -16.41
CA THR A 56 9.24 8.37 -16.80
C THR A 56 9.86 9.65 -16.25
N PRO A 57 10.83 10.27 -16.97
CA PRO A 57 11.70 11.32 -16.42
C PRO A 57 10.96 12.60 -16.05
N ASP A 58 9.90 12.96 -16.78
CA ASP A 58 9.13 14.18 -16.49
C ASP A 58 8.39 14.09 -15.15
N LEU A 59 7.89 12.92 -14.81
CA LEU A 59 7.26 12.63 -13.53
C LEU A 59 7.59 11.16 -13.14
N PRO A 60 8.59 10.91 -12.29
CA PRO A 60 9.01 9.57 -11.92
C PRO A 60 7.88 8.70 -11.37
N PRO A 61 7.87 7.38 -11.62
CA PRO A 61 6.90 6.48 -11.02
C PRO A 61 7.11 6.38 -9.51
N LEU A 62 6.07 6.03 -8.77
CA LEU A 62 6.21 5.65 -7.36
C LEU A 62 7.06 4.38 -7.27
N ILE A 63 7.97 4.32 -6.31
CA ILE A 63 8.79 3.13 -6.03
C ILE A 63 8.43 2.66 -4.63
N ALA A 64 7.69 1.54 -4.58
CA ALA A 64 7.05 1.05 -3.39
C ALA A 64 7.70 -0.23 -2.84
N VAL A 65 7.50 -0.46 -1.55
CA VAL A 65 7.91 -1.68 -0.84
C VAL A 65 6.97 -1.94 0.34
N ASP A 66 6.86 -3.20 0.80
CA ASP A 66 6.26 -3.54 2.09
C ASP A 66 7.34 -3.53 3.17
N GLN A 67 7.41 -2.50 3.96
CA GLN A 67 8.33 -2.39 5.08
C GLN A 67 7.55 -2.05 6.36
N GLU A 68 6.72 -3.01 6.83
CA GLU A 68 5.87 -2.82 8.01
C GLU A 68 6.66 -2.98 9.34
N GLY A 69 7.73 -3.74 9.29
CA GLY A 69 8.43 -4.30 10.44
C GLY A 69 7.94 -5.71 10.78
N GLY A 70 8.58 -6.35 11.77
CA GLY A 70 8.29 -7.73 12.13
C GLY A 70 8.49 -8.70 10.97
N ARG A 71 7.49 -9.56 10.72
CA ARG A 71 7.53 -10.58 9.66
C ARG A 71 7.32 -10.03 8.24
N VAL A 72 6.82 -8.80 8.11
CA VAL A 72 6.62 -8.13 6.81
C VAL A 72 7.63 -7.00 6.67
N ALA A 73 8.81 -7.40 6.27
CA ALA A 73 9.93 -6.52 5.97
C ALA A 73 10.71 -7.08 4.79
N ARG A 74 11.05 -6.23 3.82
CA ARG A 74 11.77 -6.64 2.61
C ARG A 74 13.25 -6.27 2.66
N LEU A 75 13.58 -5.17 3.35
CA LEU A 75 14.95 -4.73 3.57
C LEU A 75 15.55 -5.52 4.74
N GLY A 76 16.65 -6.23 4.48
CA GLY A 76 17.45 -6.93 5.48
C GLY A 76 18.71 -6.15 5.87
N ASP A 77 19.63 -6.78 6.59
CA ASP A 77 20.90 -6.17 6.99
C ASP A 77 21.61 -5.54 5.77
N PRO A 78 22.20 -4.34 5.94
CA PRO A 78 22.45 -3.59 7.19
C PRO A 78 21.33 -2.61 7.59
N PHE A 79 20.17 -2.63 6.94
CA PHE A 79 19.01 -1.86 7.37
C PHE A 79 18.50 -2.37 8.74
N THR A 80 17.76 -1.51 9.44
CA THR A 80 17.25 -1.86 10.78
C THR A 80 16.17 -2.91 10.70
N ARG A 81 16.27 -3.94 11.54
CA ARG A 81 15.20 -4.92 11.76
C ARG A 81 14.19 -4.35 12.74
N TRP A 82 13.18 -3.69 12.20
CA TRP A 82 12.11 -3.11 13.00
C TRP A 82 11.22 -4.20 13.61
N PRO A 83 10.80 -4.08 14.89
CA PRO A 83 9.80 -4.98 15.44
C PRO A 83 8.44 -4.80 14.77
N SER A 84 7.51 -5.72 15.02
CA SER A 84 6.14 -5.62 14.50
C SER A 84 5.39 -4.41 15.08
N ALA A 85 4.30 -3.98 14.40
CA ALA A 85 3.48 -2.85 14.84
C ALA A 85 2.90 -3.06 16.25
N ARG A 86 2.71 -4.32 16.70
CA ARG A 86 2.31 -4.66 18.06
C ARG A 86 3.26 -4.08 19.12
N ALA A 87 4.57 -3.99 18.83
CA ALA A 87 5.51 -3.38 19.76
C ALA A 87 5.25 -1.88 19.95
N LEU A 88 4.88 -1.16 18.88
CA LEU A 88 4.41 0.23 18.96
C LEU A 88 3.07 0.33 19.71
N GLY A 89 2.17 -0.63 19.51
CA GLY A 89 0.92 -0.74 20.26
C GLY A 89 1.15 -0.81 21.76
N ARG A 90 2.13 -1.64 22.19
CA ARG A 90 2.53 -1.74 23.61
C ARG A 90 3.14 -0.44 24.14
N ALA A 91 3.92 0.27 23.34
CA ALA A 91 4.48 1.57 23.70
C ALA A 91 3.38 2.62 23.90
N GLY A 92 2.29 2.55 23.15
CA GLY A 92 1.13 3.44 23.23
C GLY A 92 1.44 4.92 22.93
N SER A 93 2.62 5.24 22.41
CA SER A 93 3.15 6.59 22.23
C SER A 93 3.15 7.01 20.76
N GLU A 94 2.43 8.10 20.45
CA GLU A 94 2.41 8.71 19.12
C GLU A 94 3.78 9.26 18.73
N ASP A 95 4.51 9.87 19.67
CA ASP A 95 5.87 10.37 19.41
C ASP A 95 6.81 9.23 19.05
N MET A 96 6.69 8.09 19.72
CA MET A 96 7.47 6.89 19.41
C MET A 96 7.11 6.38 18.02
N ALA A 97 5.82 6.26 17.68
CA ALA A 97 5.36 5.83 16.37
C ALA A 97 5.85 6.77 15.26
N ARG A 98 5.79 8.10 15.45
CA ARG A 98 6.32 9.08 14.50
C ARG A 98 7.84 8.96 14.35
N ASN A 99 8.58 8.78 15.45
CA ASN A 99 10.04 8.60 15.40
C ASN A 99 10.44 7.34 14.65
N VAL A 100 9.71 6.22 14.86
CA VAL A 100 9.92 4.98 14.10
C VAL A 100 9.59 5.20 12.62
N GLY A 101 8.46 5.81 12.30
CA GLY A 101 8.08 6.12 10.92
C GLY A 101 9.14 6.98 10.21
N ARG A 102 9.69 8.00 10.91
CA ARG A 102 10.76 8.84 10.36
C ARG A 102 12.04 8.05 10.13
N ALA A 103 12.41 7.18 11.06
CA ALA A 103 13.60 6.35 10.93
C ALA A 103 13.47 5.33 9.79
N MET A 104 12.34 4.60 9.71
CA MET A 104 12.02 3.70 8.60
C MET A 104 12.03 4.45 7.26
N GLY A 105 11.35 5.60 7.19
CA GLY A 105 11.32 6.44 6.01
C GLY A 105 12.69 6.95 5.59
N THR A 106 13.58 7.31 6.54
CA THR A 106 14.95 7.69 6.27
C THR A 106 15.74 6.55 5.61
N GLU A 107 15.59 5.33 6.11
CA GLU A 107 16.22 4.14 5.53
C GLU A 107 15.68 3.86 4.12
N LEU A 108 14.37 3.91 3.94
CA LEU A 108 13.71 3.73 2.64
C LEU A 108 14.16 4.80 1.63
N ALA A 109 14.14 6.07 2.03
CA ALA A 109 14.58 7.17 1.18
C ALA A 109 16.05 7.05 0.79
N SER A 110 16.93 6.58 1.71
CA SER A 110 18.34 6.33 1.41
C SER A 110 18.52 5.33 0.27
N ALA A 111 17.69 4.30 0.23
CA ALA A 111 17.67 3.28 -0.82
C ALA A 111 16.88 3.69 -2.07
N GLY A 112 16.20 4.87 -2.05
CA GLY A 112 15.47 5.45 -3.18
C GLY A 112 14.02 5.04 -3.31
N PHE A 113 13.44 4.42 -2.29
CA PHE A 113 11.99 4.20 -2.22
C PHE A 113 11.26 5.51 -1.97
N THR A 114 10.07 5.63 -2.53
CA THR A 114 9.23 6.82 -2.42
C THR A 114 7.87 6.53 -1.79
N MET A 115 7.54 5.25 -1.58
CA MET A 115 6.27 4.81 -1.01
C MET A 115 6.48 3.56 -0.16
N ASP A 116 5.86 3.51 1.01
CA ASP A 116 5.79 2.34 1.86
C ASP A 116 4.34 1.85 1.96
N MET A 117 4.15 0.53 1.80
CA MET A 117 2.85 -0.11 2.01
C MET A 117 2.62 -0.33 3.52
N ALA A 118 2.71 0.74 4.28
CA ALA A 118 2.50 0.86 5.71
C ALA A 118 1.94 2.26 6.05
N PRO A 119 1.18 2.41 7.14
CA PRO A 119 0.90 1.49 8.25
C PRO A 119 -0.23 0.50 7.99
N VAL A 120 -0.23 -0.62 8.76
CA VAL A 120 -1.39 -1.49 8.91
C VAL A 120 -2.37 -0.83 9.89
N LEU A 121 -3.59 -0.56 9.44
CA LEU A 121 -4.67 0.05 10.24
C LEU A 121 -5.76 -0.95 10.63
N ASP A 122 -5.53 -2.23 10.35
CA ASP A 122 -6.41 -3.31 10.77
C ASP A 122 -6.42 -3.41 12.30
N VAL A 123 -7.61 -3.63 12.87
CA VAL A 123 -7.80 -3.77 14.31
C VAL A 123 -7.74 -5.25 14.68
N ASP A 124 -6.91 -5.63 15.64
CA ASP A 124 -6.74 -7.04 16.06
C ASP A 124 -7.92 -7.51 16.93
N THR A 125 -9.04 -7.76 16.30
CA THR A 125 -10.27 -8.22 16.97
C THR A 125 -10.41 -9.74 17.00
N ASN A 126 -9.63 -10.45 16.18
CA ASN A 126 -9.64 -11.90 16.10
C ASN A 126 -8.23 -12.48 16.35
N ALA A 127 -7.99 -12.97 17.55
CA ALA A 127 -6.71 -13.56 17.91
C ALA A 127 -6.31 -14.79 17.06
N ALA A 128 -7.28 -15.42 16.36
CA ALA A 128 -7.03 -16.52 15.44
C ALA A 128 -6.77 -16.06 14.00
N ASN A 129 -6.74 -14.75 13.72
CA ASN A 129 -6.44 -14.22 12.40
C ASN A 129 -5.02 -14.63 11.96
N PRO A 130 -4.88 -15.43 10.86
CA PRO A 130 -3.57 -15.94 10.46
C PRO A 130 -2.71 -14.89 9.75
N ILE A 131 -3.32 -13.78 9.27
CA ILE A 131 -2.68 -12.82 8.38
C ILE A 131 -2.27 -11.55 9.10
N ILE A 132 -3.13 -10.98 9.92
CA ILE A 132 -2.88 -9.70 10.59
C ILE A 132 -2.11 -9.92 11.89
N GLY A 133 -2.70 -10.47 12.93
CA GLY A 133 -2.01 -10.77 14.19
C GLY A 133 -1.16 -9.61 14.69
N ASP A 134 0.15 -9.84 14.84
CA ASP A 134 1.12 -8.86 15.33
C ASP A 134 1.45 -7.71 14.34
N ARG A 135 0.96 -7.77 13.10
CA ARG A 135 1.02 -6.64 12.16
C ARG A 135 0.09 -5.50 12.57
N ALA A 136 -0.99 -5.77 13.34
CA ALA A 136 -1.83 -4.74 13.93
C ALA A 136 -1.17 -4.11 15.17
N PHE A 137 -1.40 -2.83 15.39
CA PHE A 137 -0.94 -2.13 16.59
C PHE A 137 -1.62 -2.67 17.86
N ALA A 138 -2.96 -2.79 17.85
CA ALA A 138 -3.76 -3.10 19.03
C ALA A 138 -5.16 -3.61 18.65
N PRO A 139 -5.93 -4.14 19.63
CA PRO A 139 -7.35 -4.40 19.47
C PRO A 139 -8.25 -3.16 19.70
N ASP A 140 -7.69 -2.01 20.09
CA ASP A 140 -8.41 -0.75 20.26
C ASP A 140 -8.33 0.11 18.98
N PRO A 141 -9.47 0.36 18.29
CA PRO A 141 -9.49 1.14 17.06
C PRO A 141 -8.95 2.57 17.21
N ALA A 142 -9.17 3.19 18.36
CA ALA A 142 -8.71 4.56 18.62
C ALA A 142 -7.18 4.61 18.76
N LEU A 143 -6.58 3.62 19.40
CA LEU A 143 -5.13 3.50 19.50
C LEU A 143 -4.51 3.21 18.13
N VAL A 144 -5.10 2.29 17.33
CA VAL A 144 -4.68 2.00 15.96
C VAL A 144 -4.68 3.26 15.10
N ALA A 145 -5.75 4.06 15.17
CA ALA A 145 -5.86 5.33 14.44
C ALA A 145 -4.73 6.30 14.79
N ARG A 146 -4.50 6.55 16.08
CA ARG A 146 -3.48 7.51 16.54
C ARG A 146 -2.06 7.08 16.17
N LEU A 147 -1.72 5.81 16.42
CA LEU A 147 -0.38 5.30 16.12
C LEU A 147 -0.13 5.19 14.63
N GLY A 148 -1.14 4.74 13.85
CA GLY A 148 -1.05 4.69 12.40
C GLY A 148 -0.85 6.07 11.77
N ALA A 149 -1.64 7.07 12.18
CA ALA A 149 -1.47 8.45 11.73
C ALA A 149 -0.09 9.02 12.11
N ALA A 150 0.39 8.72 13.32
CA ALA A 150 1.71 9.18 13.77
C ALA A 150 2.84 8.54 12.96
N LEU A 151 2.78 7.23 12.68
CA LEU A 151 3.75 6.55 11.83
C LEU A 151 3.73 7.09 10.40
N ALA A 152 2.54 7.34 9.83
CA ALA A 152 2.39 7.94 8.50
C ALA A 152 3.03 9.35 8.43
N ARG A 153 2.83 10.19 9.45
CA ARG A 153 3.53 11.49 9.57
C ARG A 153 5.04 11.32 9.61
N GLY A 154 5.54 10.31 10.34
CA GLY A 154 6.97 10.01 10.40
C GLY A 154 7.56 9.62 9.04
N LEU A 155 6.88 8.75 8.28
CA LEU A 155 7.27 8.41 6.90
C LEU A 155 7.29 9.66 6.01
N ALA A 156 6.27 10.51 6.10
CA ALA A 156 6.19 11.76 5.34
C ALA A 156 7.30 12.76 5.71
N ASP A 157 7.69 12.87 6.98
CA ASP A 157 8.84 13.67 7.44
C ASP A 157 10.14 13.27 6.72
N ALA A 158 10.29 12.00 6.39
CA ALA A 158 11.43 11.45 5.64
C ALA A 158 11.26 11.49 4.11
N GLY A 159 10.11 11.96 3.61
CA GLY A 159 9.84 12.05 2.17
C GLY A 159 9.33 10.75 1.53
N VAL A 160 8.79 9.83 2.31
CA VAL A 160 8.17 8.58 1.87
C VAL A 160 6.66 8.64 2.05
N LEU A 161 5.90 8.30 1.00
CA LEU A 161 4.44 8.21 1.07
C LEU A 161 4.02 7.00 1.90
N ALA A 162 3.15 7.22 2.87
CA ALA A 162 2.51 6.16 3.64
C ALA A 162 1.29 5.62 2.92
N THR A 163 1.00 4.33 3.09
CA THR A 163 -0.20 3.65 2.58
C THR A 163 -0.90 2.92 3.72
N GLY A 164 -2.01 3.48 4.20
CA GLY A 164 -2.83 2.80 5.22
C GLY A 164 -3.51 1.56 4.64
N LYS A 165 -3.50 0.42 5.35
CA LYS A 165 -4.06 -0.83 4.84
C LYS A 165 -4.64 -1.70 5.97
N HIS A 166 -5.61 -2.58 5.67
CA HIS A 166 -6.28 -2.88 4.39
C HIS A 166 -7.74 -2.43 4.48
N PHE A 167 -8.11 -1.35 3.79
CA PHE A 167 -9.46 -0.76 3.90
C PHE A 167 -10.55 -1.72 3.39
N PRO A 168 -11.68 -1.88 4.12
CA PRO A 168 -12.13 -1.18 5.31
C PRO A 168 -11.73 -1.81 6.65
N GLY A 169 -10.87 -2.85 6.68
CA GLY A 169 -10.31 -3.48 7.88
C GLY A 169 -10.29 -5.00 7.77
N HIS A 170 -9.11 -5.61 7.81
CA HIS A 170 -8.85 -7.05 7.63
C HIS A 170 -8.65 -7.81 8.96
N GLY A 171 -8.75 -7.10 10.11
CA GLY A 171 -8.34 -7.63 11.41
C GLY A 171 -9.20 -8.77 11.95
N ASP A 172 -10.48 -8.85 11.55
CA ASP A 172 -11.44 -9.86 12.05
C ASP A 172 -11.62 -11.07 11.13
N THR A 173 -10.82 -11.21 10.07
CA THR A 173 -10.95 -12.35 9.15
C THR A 173 -10.44 -13.64 9.79
N ALA A 174 -11.12 -14.75 9.49
CA ALA A 174 -10.73 -16.11 9.92
C ALA A 174 -9.99 -16.89 8.82
N ALA A 175 -9.88 -16.32 7.61
CA ALA A 175 -9.25 -16.95 6.44
C ALA A 175 -8.19 -16.04 5.82
N ASP A 176 -7.24 -16.67 5.13
CA ASP A 176 -6.17 -15.99 4.41
C ASP A 176 -6.66 -15.53 3.03
N SER A 177 -6.64 -14.22 2.77
CA SER A 177 -6.98 -13.63 1.48
C SER A 177 -6.02 -14.03 0.34
N HIS A 178 -4.83 -14.55 0.66
CA HIS A 178 -3.94 -15.15 -0.34
C HIS A 178 -4.41 -16.51 -0.83
N LEU A 179 -5.31 -17.19 -0.09
CA LEU A 179 -5.78 -18.54 -0.38
C LEU A 179 -7.26 -18.59 -0.78
N THR A 180 -8.09 -17.69 -0.25
CA THR A 180 -9.53 -17.67 -0.49
C THR A 180 -10.09 -16.28 -0.22
N LEU A 181 -11.33 -15.99 -0.63
CA LEU A 181 -12.03 -14.73 -0.31
C LEU A 181 -12.58 -14.78 1.11
N PRO A 182 -11.97 -14.04 2.09
CA PRO A 182 -12.50 -13.98 3.44
C PRO A 182 -13.81 -13.20 3.52
N VAL A 183 -14.60 -13.51 4.55
CA VAL A 183 -15.88 -12.82 4.84
C VAL A 183 -15.83 -12.27 6.25
N VAL A 184 -16.21 -11.01 6.45
CA VAL A 184 -16.46 -10.39 7.76
C VAL A 184 -17.96 -10.09 7.87
N ALA A 185 -18.65 -10.91 8.66
CA ALA A 185 -20.13 -10.95 8.71
C ALA A 185 -20.73 -10.08 9.84
N HIS A 186 -20.04 -9.03 10.25
CA HIS A 186 -20.56 -8.06 11.22
C HIS A 186 -21.61 -7.16 10.58
N ASP A 187 -22.51 -6.61 11.42
CA ASP A 187 -23.42 -5.56 11.00
C ASP A 187 -22.69 -4.25 10.67
N ARG A 188 -23.41 -3.32 10.00
CA ARG A 188 -22.85 -2.08 9.53
C ARG A 188 -22.33 -1.20 10.68
N ASP A 189 -23.02 -1.15 11.80
CA ASP A 189 -22.67 -0.27 12.93
C ASP A 189 -21.36 -0.76 13.58
N ARG A 190 -21.22 -2.08 13.73
CA ARG A 190 -19.98 -2.69 14.20
C ARG A 190 -18.82 -2.41 13.23
N LEU A 191 -19.02 -2.61 11.92
CA LEU A 191 -17.98 -2.33 10.92
C LEU A 191 -17.55 -0.86 10.96
N LEU A 192 -18.49 0.08 11.06
CA LEU A 192 -18.17 1.50 11.10
C LEU A 192 -17.48 1.95 12.38
N SER A 193 -17.80 1.31 13.52
CA SER A 193 -17.25 1.69 14.83
C SER A 193 -15.90 1.03 15.15
N VAL A 194 -15.53 -0.04 14.48
CA VAL A 194 -14.30 -0.78 14.76
C VAL A 194 -13.41 -0.87 13.53
N GLU A 195 -13.82 -1.58 12.49
CA GLU A 195 -12.99 -1.86 11.32
C GLU A 195 -12.65 -0.58 10.54
N VAL A 196 -13.67 0.23 10.25
CA VAL A 196 -13.55 1.49 9.47
C VAL A 196 -13.01 2.65 10.29
N ALA A 197 -13.21 2.63 11.62
CA ALA A 197 -12.89 3.77 12.49
C ALA A 197 -11.42 4.25 12.39
N PRO A 198 -10.38 3.37 12.38
CA PRO A 198 -9.00 3.83 12.23
C PRO A 198 -8.74 4.54 10.90
N PHE A 199 -9.32 4.04 9.82
CA PHE A 199 -9.16 4.64 8.48
C PHE A 199 -9.83 6.01 8.41
N ARG A 200 -11.05 6.15 8.96
CA ARG A 200 -11.76 7.43 9.03
C ARG A 200 -10.96 8.47 9.82
N ALA A 201 -10.44 8.07 10.97
CA ALA A 201 -9.71 8.99 11.84
C ALA A 201 -8.33 9.37 11.28
N ALA A 202 -7.62 8.42 10.65
CA ALA A 202 -6.30 8.67 10.08
C ALA A 202 -6.33 9.23 8.65
N ALA A 203 -7.48 9.27 7.98
CA ALA A 203 -7.63 9.72 6.58
C ALA A 203 -6.91 11.04 6.24
N PRO A 204 -6.92 12.09 7.09
CA PRO A 204 -6.22 13.34 6.80
C PRO A 204 -4.69 13.21 6.68
N GLU A 205 -4.11 12.21 7.32
CA GLU A 205 -2.66 11.97 7.36
C GLU A 205 -2.18 10.96 6.32
N LEU A 206 -3.11 10.33 5.60
CA LEU A 206 -2.80 9.24 4.67
C LEU A 206 -2.88 9.70 3.22
N PRO A 207 -1.75 9.82 2.51
CA PRO A 207 -1.74 10.14 1.08
C PRO A 207 -2.28 8.99 0.21
N ALA A 208 -2.21 7.75 0.71
CA ALA A 208 -2.73 6.57 0.04
C ALA A 208 -3.39 5.59 1.02
N LEU A 209 -4.38 4.85 0.52
CA LEU A 209 -5.00 3.69 1.17
C LEU A 209 -4.96 2.49 0.23
N MET A 210 -4.69 1.30 0.77
CA MET A 210 -4.80 0.03 0.06
C MET A 210 -6.09 -0.68 0.48
N THR A 211 -6.79 -1.28 -0.50
CA THR A 211 -8.06 -1.99 -0.28
C THR A 211 -7.84 -3.43 0.18
N ALA A 212 -8.81 -4.00 0.90
CA ALA A 212 -8.82 -5.40 1.29
C ALA A 212 -9.57 -6.29 0.28
N HIS A 213 -9.03 -7.47 -0.02
CA HIS A 213 -9.76 -8.53 -0.72
C HIS A 213 -10.63 -9.32 0.26
N VAL A 214 -11.66 -8.66 0.81
CA VAL A 214 -12.56 -9.19 1.82
C VAL A 214 -14.00 -8.82 1.48
N LEU A 215 -14.94 -9.73 1.69
CA LEU A 215 -16.37 -9.51 1.54
C LEU A 215 -16.97 -9.05 2.87
N TYR A 216 -17.75 -7.97 2.82
CA TYR A 216 -18.49 -7.42 3.96
C TYR A 216 -19.98 -7.36 3.60
N PRO A 217 -20.76 -8.44 3.85
CA PRO A 217 -22.14 -8.51 3.39
C PRO A 217 -23.05 -7.37 3.85
N ALA A 218 -22.77 -6.77 5.00
CA ALA A 218 -23.52 -5.62 5.52
C ALA A 218 -23.20 -4.28 4.80
N LEU A 219 -22.12 -4.22 3.99
CA LEU A 219 -21.76 -3.06 3.18
C LEU A 219 -22.03 -3.31 1.69
N ASP A 220 -21.64 -4.49 1.21
CA ASP A 220 -21.90 -4.98 -0.15
C ASP A 220 -21.94 -6.52 -0.12
N PRO A 221 -23.11 -7.14 -0.34
CA PRO A 221 -23.23 -8.61 -0.27
C PRO A 221 -22.65 -9.35 -1.48
N GLU A 222 -22.36 -8.64 -2.57
CA GLU A 222 -21.96 -9.25 -3.84
C GLU A 222 -20.48 -9.06 -4.18
N ASN A 223 -19.91 -7.91 -3.77
CA ASN A 223 -18.57 -7.54 -4.18
C ASN A 223 -17.62 -7.42 -2.97
N PRO A 224 -16.39 -7.96 -3.06
CA PRO A 224 -15.36 -7.68 -2.07
C PRO A 224 -15.01 -6.20 -2.08
N ALA A 225 -14.47 -5.68 -0.98
CA ALA A 225 -14.24 -4.25 -0.80
C ALA A 225 -13.45 -3.61 -1.95
N THR A 226 -12.45 -4.31 -2.48
CA THR A 226 -11.66 -3.83 -3.63
C THR A 226 -12.52 -3.56 -4.88
N LEU A 227 -13.62 -4.27 -5.07
CA LEU A 227 -14.45 -4.18 -6.28
C LEU A 227 -15.80 -3.51 -6.04
N SER A 228 -16.06 -3.01 -4.84
CA SER A 228 -17.36 -2.51 -4.38
C SER A 228 -17.51 -0.99 -4.56
N PRO A 229 -18.43 -0.51 -5.42
CA PRO A 229 -18.79 0.92 -5.46
C PRO A 229 -19.36 1.42 -4.14
N ALA A 230 -20.14 0.60 -3.43
CA ALA A 230 -20.73 0.95 -2.13
C ALA A 230 -19.63 1.23 -1.08
N ILE A 231 -18.51 0.48 -1.13
CA ILE A 231 -17.41 0.66 -0.18
C ILE A 231 -16.46 1.77 -0.65
N LEU A 232 -16.02 1.78 -1.92
CA LEU A 232 -15.02 2.73 -2.38
C LEU A 232 -15.61 4.11 -2.72
N THR A 233 -16.77 4.16 -3.39
CA THR A 233 -17.37 5.44 -3.75
C THR A 233 -18.26 5.97 -2.63
N ASP A 234 -19.22 5.19 -2.12
CA ASP A 234 -20.21 5.73 -1.20
C ASP A 234 -19.63 5.88 0.22
N LEU A 235 -19.02 4.81 0.78
CA LEU A 235 -18.46 4.90 2.13
C LEU A 235 -17.15 5.71 2.15
N LEU A 236 -16.13 5.35 1.33
CA LEU A 236 -14.81 5.96 1.44
C LEU A 236 -14.79 7.39 0.87
N ARG A 237 -15.25 7.59 -0.38
CA ARG A 237 -15.17 8.90 -1.03
C ARG A 237 -16.21 9.89 -0.51
N ARG A 238 -17.48 9.46 -0.35
CA ARG A 238 -18.59 10.37 -0.01
C ARG A 238 -18.81 10.50 1.48
N GLU A 239 -18.92 9.39 2.24
CA GLU A 239 -19.22 9.44 3.67
C GLU A 239 -17.99 9.84 4.50
N ILE A 240 -16.82 9.23 4.26
CA ILE A 240 -15.57 9.56 4.96
C ILE A 240 -14.92 10.83 4.37
N GLY A 241 -15.15 11.14 3.10
CA GLY A 241 -14.58 12.31 2.44
C GLY A 241 -13.10 12.15 2.01
N TYR A 242 -12.64 10.91 1.85
CA TYR A 242 -11.24 10.65 1.52
C TYR A 242 -10.91 11.01 0.06
N ASP A 243 -9.97 11.93 -0.15
CA ASP A 243 -9.48 12.35 -1.48
C ASP A 243 -8.03 11.93 -1.79
N GLY A 244 -7.42 11.09 -0.95
CA GLY A 244 -6.14 10.46 -1.23
C GLY A 244 -6.22 9.38 -2.32
N MET A 245 -5.07 8.88 -2.75
CA MET A 245 -4.96 7.79 -3.73
C MET A 245 -5.42 6.46 -3.13
N VAL A 246 -6.25 5.72 -3.86
CA VAL A 246 -6.66 4.35 -3.48
C VAL A 246 -5.93 3.36 -4.38
N VAL A 247 -5.18 2.46 -3.75
CA VAL A 247 -4.44 1.36 -4.41
C VAL A 247 -5.19 0.05 -4.16
N SER A 248 -5.31 -0.81 -5.15
CA SER A 248 -5.79 -2.17 -4.89
C SER A 248 -4.74 -2.97 -4.10
N ASP A 249 -5.14 -3.98 -3.33
CA ASP A 249 -4.21 -5.07 -3.04
C ASP A 249 -3.90 -5.84 -4.33
N ASP A 250 -2.92 -6.76 -4.30
CA ASP A 250 -2.46 -7.46 -5.50
C ASP A 250 -3.58 -8.28 -6.15
N LEU A 251 -3.96 -7.89 -7.36
CA LEU A 251 -5.03 -8.57 -8.11
C LEU A 251 -4.65 -9.99 -8.57
N GLU A 252 -3.43 -10.46 -8.31
CA GLU A 252 -3.02 -11.84 -8.51
C GLU A 252 -3.27 -12.74 -7.28
N MET A 253 -3.71 -12.18 -6.14
CA MET A 253 -4.06 -12.96 -4.95
C MET A 253 -5.30 -13.82 -5.20
N ALA A 254 -5.29 -15.07 -4.72
CA ALA A 254 -6.36 -16.05 -4.98
C ALA A 254 -7.73 -15.57 -4.50
N GLY A 255 -7.81 -14.83 -3.40
CA GLY A 255 -9.05 -14.24 -2.88
C GLY A 255 -9.83 -13.39 -3.92
N ILE A 256 -9.16 -12.87 -4.95
CA ILE A 256 -9.77 -12.17 -6.08
C ILE A 256 -9.65 -12.98 -7.36
N ALA A 257 -8.44 -13.48 -7.68
CA ALA A 257 -8.09 -14.01 -8.99
C ALA A 257 -8.88 -15.28 -9.36
N GLU A 258 -9.30 -16.08 -8.38
CA GLU A 258 -10.11 -17.28 -8.62
C GLU A 258 -11.50 -16.96 -9.18
N ARG A 259 -12.08 -15.82 -8.81
CA ARG A 259 -13.44 -15.43 -9.20
C ARG A 259 -13.47 -14.34 -10.26
N TRP A 260 -12.50 -13.43 -10.22
CA TRP A 260 -12.40 -12.31 -11.16
C TRP A 260 -11.01 -12.30 -11.79
N PRO A 261 -10.88 -12.65 -13.08
CA PRO A 261 -9.61 -12.45 -13.80
C PRO A 261 -9.10 -11.03 -13.62
N ALA A 262 -7.78 -10.84 -13.52
CA ALA A 262 -7.16 -9.54 -13.19
C ALA A 262 -7.62 -8.38 -14.09
N GLY A 263 -7.93 -8.65 -15.37
CA GLY A 263 -8.47 -7.66 -16.29
C GLY A 263 -9.89 -7.19 -15.91
N GLU A 264 -10.74 -8.10 -15.48
CA GLU A 264 -12.08 -7.77 -14.98
C GLU A 264 -12.00 -7.07 -13.63
N ALA A 265 -11.16 -7.58 -12.72
CA ALA A 265 -10.93 -6.98 -11.41
C ALA A 265 -10.41 -5.55 -11.53
N ALA A 266 -9.45 -5.28 -12.42
CA ALA A 266 -8.93 -3.94 -12.69
C ALA A 266 -10.04 -2.98 -13.20
N CYS A 267 -10.88 -3.43 -14.13
CA CYS A 267 -11.99 -2.61 -14.63
C CYS A 267 -13.01 -2.30 -13.51
N ARG A 268 -13.40 -3.30 -12.72
CA ARG A 268 -14.33 -3.14 -11.58
C ARG A 268 -13.74 -2.22 -10.51
N PHE A 269 -12.47 -2.40 -10.14
CA PHE A 269 -11.77 -1.56 -9.16
C PHE A 269 -11.77 -0.07 -9.58
N LEU A 270 -11.37 0.22 -10.83
CA LEU A 270 -11.37 1.58 -11.35
C LEU A 270 -12.79 2.17 -11.41
N HIS A 271 -13.78 1.39 -11.84
CA HIS A 271 -15.18 1.80 -11.86
C HIS A 271 -15.71 2.08 -10.44
N ALA A 272 -15.34 1.24 -9.47
CA ALA A 272 -15.77 1.36 -8.07
C ALA A 272 -15.22 2.59 -7.33
N GLY A 273 -14.20 3.29 -7.84
CA GLY A 273 -13.61 4.48 -7.20
C GLY A 273 -12.14 4.31 -6.81
N GLY A 274 -11.51 3.18 -7.16
CA GLY A 274 -10.09 2.94 -7.01
C GLY A 274 -9.25 3.70 -8.04
N ASP A 275 -7.98 3.95 -7.74
CA ASP A 275 -7.12 4.79 -8.59
C ASP A 275 -5.94 4.01 -9.19
N LEU A 276 -5.17 3.28 -8.40
CA LEU A 276 -3.93 2.61 -8.81
C LEU A 276 -4.06 1.09 -8.68
N VAL A 277 -4.07 0.41 -9.82
CA VAL A 277 -4.17 -1.06 -9.92
C VAL A 277 -2.83 -1.69 -9.61
N LEU A 278 -2.76 -2.60 -8.65
CA LEU A 278 -1.54 -3.33 -8.26
C LEU A 278 -1.55 -4.75 -8.85
N ILE A 279 -0.49 -5.11 -9.61
CA ILE A 279 -0.27 -6.46 -10.15
C ILE A 279 1.22 -6.79 -10.02
N CYS A 280 1.55 -7.80 -9.18
CA CYS A 280 2.89 -7.94 -8.61
C CYS A 280 3.82 -8.90 -9.33
N HIS A 281 3.34 -9.81 -10.20
CA HIS A 281 4.17 -10.95 -10.56
C HIS A 281 4.31 -11.19 -12.08
N ARG A 282 3.20 -11.32 -12.80
CA ARG A 282 3.19 -11.90 -14.15
C ARG A 282 2.98 -10.84 -15.24
N PRO A 283 3.97 -10.60 -16.13
CA PRO A 283 3.86 -9.62 -17.22
C PRO A 283 2.66 -9.87 -18.15
N GLU A 284 2.30 -11.13 -18.39
CA GLU A 284 1.14 -11.47 -19.22
C GLU A 284 -0.17 -11.07 -18.57
N VAL A 285 -0.29 -11.18 -17.23
CA VAL A 285 -1.46 -10.73 -16.47
C VAL A 285 -1.55 -9.20 -16.46
N GLN A 286 -0.42 -8.53 -16.29
CA GLN A 286 -0.31 -7.07 -16.35
C GLN A 286 -0.78 -6.54 -17.72
N ARG A 287 -0.29 -7.14 -18.83
CA ARG A 287 -0.72 -6.77 -20.18
C ARG A 287 -2.21 -7.04 -20.41
N ALA A 288 -2.70 -8.21 -20.00
CA ALA A 288 -4.10 -8.57 -20.13
C ALA A 288 -5.03 -7.59 -19.37
N ALA A 289 -4.61 -7.14 -18.18
CA ALA A 289 -5.34 -6.16 -17.39
C ALA A 289 -5.39 -4.79 -18.08
N LEU A 290 -4.25 -4.30 -18.60
CA LEU A 290 -4.19 -3.05 -19.36
C LEU A 290 -5.12 -3.08 -20.58
N GLU A 291 -5.09 -4.18 -21.35
CA GLU A 291 -5.94 -4.35 -22.53
C GLU A 291 -7.44 -4.41 -22.16
N ALA A 292 -7.77 -5.03 -21.01
CA ALA A 292 -9.15 -5.04 -20.53
C ALA A 292 -9.62 -3.63 -20.17
N VAL A 293 -8.81 -2.86 -19.42
CA VAL A 293 -9.10 -1.47 -19.07
C VAL A 293 -9.24 -0.59 -20.34
N ARG A 294 -8.36 -0.80 -21.34
CA ARG A 294 -8.43 -0.07 -22.62
C ARG A 294 -9.75 -0.33 -23.35
N ARG A 295 -10.17 -1.60 -23.42
CA ARG A 295 -11.46 -1.98 -24.04
C ARG A 295 -12.66 -1.42 -23.29
N ALA A 296 -12.67 -1.54 -21.95
CA ALA A 296 -13.74 -1.03 -21.10
C ALA A 296 -13.87 0.50 -21.21
N ALA A 297 -12.75 1.21 -21.22
CA ALA A 297 -12.71 2.65 -21.43
C ALA A 297 -13.21 3.05 -22.82
N ALA A 298 -12.85 2.32 -23.87
CA ALA A 298 -13.30 2.58 -25.23
C ALA A 298 -14.82 2.36 -25.42
N ARG A 299 -15.39 1.43 -24.64
CA ARG A 299 -16.85 1.16 -24.61
C ARG A 299 -17.63 2.07 -23.66
N GLY A 300 -16.93 2.96 -22.90
CA GLY A 300 -17.57 3.82 -21.90
C GLY A 300 -18.02 3.12 -20.62
N GLU A 301 -17.60 1.87 -20.39
CA GLU A 301 -17.89 1.09 -19.16
C GLU A 301 -17.17 1.70 -17.95
N ILE A 302 -16.03 2.35 -18.15
CA ILE A 302 -15.38 3.21 -17.17
C ILE A 302 -15.49 4.63 -17.69
N PRO A 303 -16.21 5.53 -17.00
CA PRO A 303 -16.38 6.91 -17.44
C PRO A 303 -15.03 7.61 -17.62
N PRO A 304 -14.81 8.40 -18.69
CA PRO A 304 -13.56 9.16 -18.88
C PRO A 304 -13.21 10.05 -17.69
N ALA A 305 -14.20 10.69 -17.09
CA ALA A 305 -14.02 11.52 -15.89
C ALA A 305 -13.42 10.71 -14.72
N ARG A 306 -13.87 9.45 -14.53
CA ARG A 306 -13.36 8.57 -13.46
C ARG A 306 -11.86 8.26 -13.67
N LEU A 307 -11.46 8.00 -14.92
CA LEU A 307 -10.06 7.74 -15.25
C LEU A 307 -9.18 9.00 -15.04
N GLU A 308 -9.69 10.18 -15.37
CA GLU A 308 -8.97 11.44 -15.13
C GLU A 308 -8.85 11.76 -13.62
N GLU A 309 -9.87 11.48 -12.83
CA GLU A 309 -9.80 11.59 -11.35
C GLU A 309 -8.72 10.68 -10.79
N ALA A 310 -8.67 9.40 -11.23
CA ALA A 310 -7.63 8.46 -10.82
C ALA A 310 -6.24 8.98 -11.15
N ARG A 311 -6.04 9.41 -12.41
CA ARG A 311 -4.76 9.99 -12.84
C ARG A 311 -4.37 11.22 -12.04
N ALA A 312 -5.32 12.11 -11.75
CA ALA A 312 -5.05 13.31 -10.96
C ALA A 312 -4.52 12.97 -9.56
N ARG A 313 -5.11 11.98 -8.88
CA ARG A 313 -4.65 11.51 -7.58
C ARG A 313 -3.27 10.84 -7.66
N ILE A 314 -3.05 9.98 -8.65
CA ILE A 314 -1.75 9.33 -8.88
C ILE A 314 -0.67 10.38 -9.18
N ARG A 315 -0.94 11.33 -10.08
CA ARG A 315 0.01 12.40 -10.42
C ARG A 315 0.32 13.31 -9.24
N ARG A 316 -0.67 13.61 -8.40
CA ARG A 316 -0.48 14.36 -7.14
C ARG A 316 0.47 13.62 -6.19
N ALA A 317 0.27 12.30 -6.00
CA ALA A 317 1.14 11.47 -5.18
C ALA A 317 2.56 11.39 -5.76
N ARG A 318 2.71 11.17 -7.06
CA ARG A 318 4.00 11.14 -7.77
C ARG A 318 4.73 12.48 -7.68
N ALA A 319 4.04 13.59 -7.88
CA ALA A 319 4.61 14.93 -7.78
C ALA A 319 5.11 15.23 -6.37
N TRP A 320 4.35 14.84 -5.34
CA TRP A 320 4.80 14.96 -3.96
C TRP A 320 6.05 14.11 -3.68
N ALA A 321 6.09 12.86 -4.17
CA ALA A 321 7.22 11.94 -4.00
C ALA A 321 8.46 12.40 -4.78
N ALA A 322 8.28 13.05 -5.93
CA ALA A 322 9.36 13.56 -6.78
C ALA A 322 9.91 14.92 -6.33
N ALA A 323 9.26 15.58 -5.35
CA ALA A 323 9.72 16.88 -4.87
C ALA A 323 11.18 16.79 -4.38
N PRO A 324 12.04 17.77 -4.75
CA PRO A 324 13.45 17.75 -4.36
C PRO A 324 13.61 17.71 -2.83
N ARG A 325 14.31 16.69 -2.36
CA ARG A 325 14.68 16.53 -0.94
C ARG A 325 16.13 16.02 -0.85
N PRO A 326 16.89 16.38 0.19
CA PRO A 326 18.17 15.75 0.45
C PRO A 326 17.98 14.25 0.62
N ARG A 327 18.68 13.45 -0.17
CA ARG A 327 18.65 12.00 -0.02
C ARG A 327 19.57 11.61 1.13
N PRO A 328 19.10 10.85 2.15
CA PRO A 328 19.96 10.35 3.22
C PRO A 328 21.06 9.44 2.66
N ALA A 329 22.18 9.34 3.37
CA ALA A 329 23.23 8.40 3.02
C ALA A 329 22.74 6.95 3.14
N LEU A 330 23.25 6.09 2.27
CA LEU A 330 23.06 4.65 2.43
C LEU A 330 23.68 4.17 3.75
N PRO A 331 23.17 3.07 4.33
CA PRO A 331 23.80 2.50 5.51
C PRO A 331 25.23 2.04 5.17
N ASP A 332 26.14 2.29 6.11
CA ASP A 332 27.42 1.60 6.14
C ASP A 332 27.23 0.13 6.62
N PRO A 333 28.31 -0.69 6.69
CA PRO A 333 28.20 -2.06 7.18
C PRO A 333 27.59 -2.20 8.59
N ASP A 334 27.75 -1.17 9.42
CA ASP A 334 27.18 -1.14 10.77
C ASP A 334 25.72 -0.64 10.80
N GLY A 335 25.17 -0.25 9.66
CA GLY A 335 23.79 0.19 9.46
C GLY A 335 23.52 1.59 10.04
N PHE A 336 22.37 1.72 10.71
CA PHE A 336 21.92 2.96 11.36
C PHE A 336 21.91 2.78 12.89
N PRO A 337 22.97 3.11 13.64
CA PRO A 337 23.08 2.80 15.07
C PRO A 337 21.93 3.37 15.91
N ALA A 338 21.51 4.60 15.66
CA ALA A 338 20.41 5.23 16.40
C ALA A 338 19.05 4.53 16.13
N HIS A 339 18.82 4.08 14.90
CA HIS A 339 17.60 3.35 14.53
C HIS A 339 17.58 1.96 15.17
N ARG A 340 18.73 1.26 15.16
CA ARG A 340 18.87 -0.04 15.84
C ARG A 340 18.63 0.08 17.35
N ALA A 341 19.15 1.12 18.00
CA ALA A 341 18.89 1.36 19.41
C ALA A 341 17.41 1.60 19.69
N LEU A 342 16.70 2.36 18.82
CA LEU A 342 15.26 2.57 18.91
C LEU A 342 14.49 1.26 18.74
N ALA A 343 14.85 0.43 17.76
CA ALA A 343 14.22 -0.86 17.52
C ALA A 343 14.43 -1.84 18.68
N GLN A 344 15.62 -1.86 19.27
CA GLN A 344 15.95 -2.66 20.47
C GLN A 344 15.12 -2.21 21.68
N HIS A 345 15.01 -0.89 21.91
CA HIS A 345 14.18 -0.34 22.98
C HIS A 345 12.72 -0.81 22.86
N LEU A 346 12.14 -0.71 21.65
CA LEU A 346 10.76 -1.18 21.40
C LEU A 346 10.61 -2.70 21.64
N SER A 347 11.60 -3.49 21.20
CA SER A 347 11.58 -4.94 21.37
C SER A 347 11.68 -5.38 22.85
N ALA A 348 12.27 -4.55 23.69
CA ALA A 348 12.44 -4.80 25.13
C ALA A 348 11.21 -4.43 25.97
N LEU A 349 10.19 -3.77 25.37
CA LEU A 349 8.96 -3.45 26.10
C LEU A 349 8.21 -4.73 26.51
N PRO A 350 7.65 -4.78 27.71
CA PRO A 350 6.89 -5.95 28.16
C PRO A 350 5.70 -6.25 27.22
N PRO A 351 5.25 -7.51 27.19
CA PRO A 351 4.18 -7.97 26.31
C PRO A 351 2.82 -7.33 26.62
#